data_0cf5b6d7fa09940aef31df20269d8210
#
_entry.id   0cf5b6d7fa09940aef31df20269d8210
#
_cell.length_a   1.000
_cell.length_b   1.000
_cell.length_c   1.000
_cell.angle_alpha   90.00
_cell.angle_beta   90.00
_cell.angle_gamma   90.00
#
_symmetry.space_group_name_H-M   'P 1'
#
loop_
_entity.id
_entity.type
_entity.pdbx_description
1 polymer ?
#
loop_
_entity_poly.entity_id
_entity_poly.type
_entity_poly.pdbx_seq_one_letter_code
_entity_poly.pdbx_strand_id
1 'polypeptide(L)'
;MAYYFGYGSNMSQEYLEKVRNVYPTKSTIAYLKDYTLKINLKGPNFVEPGFANISYQSGSKVEGILHEISDLELKKIIASEGPEYEVSEITVYTNDKNFLAKTLIWPTDLLEELPTSRRYLNLLLKAAKKNGLSDDYIKEIEKKKAVYYPFLSEYYRIYAYFWVKSRAKKVNK
;
A
#
# COMPACT_ATOMS: atom_id res chain seq x y z
N MET A 1 0.75 14.19 -15.61
CA MET A 1 1.00 14.10 -14.16
C MET A 1 -0.21 13.48 -13.51
N ALA A 2 -0.02 12.55 -12.59
CA ALA A 2 -1.08 11.83 -11.91
C ALA A 2 -0.92 11.94 -10.39
N TYR A 3 -2.05 11.89 -9.69
CA TYR A 3 -2.10 11.72 -8.25
C TYR A 3 -2.32 10.23 -7.92
N TYR A 4 -1.47 9.68 -7.06
CA TYR A 4 -1.57 8.31 -6.59
C TYR A 4 -1.68 8.27 -5.06
N PHE A 5 -2.69 7.60 -4.54
CA PHE A 5 -2.88 7.43 -3.10
C PHE A 5 -2.37 6.05 -2.65
N GLY A 6 -1.30 6.06 -1.87
CA GLY A 6 -0.70 4.88 -1.26
C GLY A 6 -1.16 4.71 0.19
N TYR A 7 -1.78 3.58 0.52
CA TYR A 7 -2.26 3.24 1.86
C TYR A 7 -1.58 1.99 2.45
N GLY A 8 -0.82 1.26 1.62
CA GLY A 8 -0.04 0.06 1.98
C GLY A 8 1.46 0.31 1.95
N SER A 9 2.23 -0.63 1.41
CA SER A 9 3.68 -0.51 1.25
C SER A 9 4.10 0.75 0.47
N ASN A 10 3.23 1.23 -0.43
CA ASN A 10 3.45 2.41 -1.24
C ASN A 10 3.34 3.74 -0.46
N MET A 11 2.99 3.73 0.83
CA MET A 11 3.20 4.89 1.71
C MET A 11 4.69 5.21 1.88
N SER A 12 5.56 4.22 1.71
CA SER A 12 7.00 4.38 1.87
C SER A 12 7.65 4.93 0.60
N GLN A 13 8.11 6.17 0.63
CA GLN A 13 8.89 6.76 -0.46
C GLN A 13 10.12 5.92 -0.77
N GLU A 14 10.83 5.44 0.25
CA GLU A 14 12.00 4.57 0.07
C GLU A 14 11.66 3.28 -0.69
N TYR A 15 10.48 2.69 -0.44
CA TYR A 15 10.01 1.52 -1.15
C TYR A 15 9.66 1.85 -2.62
N LEU A 16 8.98 2.97 -2.86
CA LEU A 16 8.69 3.45 -4.22
C LEU A 16 9.97 3.65 -5.03
N GLU A 17 10.97 4.33 -4.46
CA GLU A 17 12.23 4.62 -5.13
C GLU A 17 13.06 3.36 -5.39
N LYS A 18 13.36 2.59 -4.34
CA LYS A 18 14.30 1.46 -4.42
C LYS A 18 13.73 0.22 -5.11
N VAL A 19 12.42 -0.02 -4.93
CA VAL A 19 11.79 -1.25 -5.40
C VAL A 19 11.04 -1.04 -6.71
N ARG A 20 10.29 0.07 -6.83
CA ARG A 20 9.45 0.35 -8.01
C ARG A 20 10.08 1.29 -9.01
N ASN A 21 11.20 1.93 -8.67
CA ASN A 21 11.84 2.96 -9.49
C ASN A 21 10.86 4.11 -9.83
N VAL A 22 10.17 4.59 -8.79
CA VAL A 22 9.18 5.68 -8.82
C VAL A 22 9.68 6.77 -7.88
N TYR A 23 9.75 7.99 -8.38
CA TYR A 23 10.32 9.16 -7.68
C TYR A 23 9.27 10.27 -7.60
N PRO A 24 8.38 10.26 -6.59
CA PRO A 24 7.36 11.29 -6.46
C PRO A 24 7.96 12.69 -6.39
N THR A 25 7.42 13.62 -7.14
CA THR A 25 7.82 15.04 -7.08
C THR A 25 7.35 15.69 -5.77
N LYS A 26 6.24 15.20 -5.22
CA LYS A 26 5.70 15.61 -3.93
C LYS A 26 4.95 14.46 -3.28
N SER A 27 5.01 14.43 -1.94
CA SER A 27 4.28 13.45 -1.11
C SER A 27 3.62 14.19 0.05
N THR A 28 2.33 14.00 0.24
CA THR A 28 1.54 14.73 1.25
C THR A 28 0.64 13.74 1.99
N ILE A 29 0.48 13.91 3.30
CA ILE A 29 -0.50 13.14 4.08
C ILE A 29 -1.90 13.44 3.54
N ALA A 30 -2.66 12.37 3.30
CA ALA A 30 -4.04 12.46 2.86
C ALA A 30 -4.87 11.34 3.50
N TYR A 31 -6.19 11.48 3.43
CA TYR A 31 -7.11 10.44 3.90
C TYR A 31 -8.26 10.24 2.90
N LEU A 32 -8.75 9.01 2.87
CA LEU A 32 -9.92 8.57 2.12
C LEU A 32 -11.06 8.34 3.09
N LYS A 33 -12.21 8.97 2.86
CA LYS A 33 -13.43 8.82 3.69
C LYS A 33 -14.19 7.55 3.30
N ASP A 34 -14.93 7.02 4.27
CA ASP A 34 -15.84 5.89 4.13
C ASP A 34 -15.14 4.60 3.66
N TYR A 35 -13.87 4.45 4.03
CA TYR A 35 -13.07 3.25 3.82
C TYR A 35 -12.32 2.86 5.08
N THR A 36 -12.02 1.57 5.20
CA THR A 36 -11.19 1.02 6.28
C THR A 36 -10.05 0.19 5.69
N LEU A 37 -8.89 0.22 6.36
CA LEU A 37 -7.75 -0.63 6.03
C LEU A 37 -8.02 -2.05 6.51
N LYS A 38 -7.93 -3.01 5.60
CA LYS A 38 -8.02 -4.44 5.88
C LYS A 38 -6.79 -5.19 5.39
N ILE A 39 -6.50 -6.31 6.04
CA ILE A 39 -5.54 -7.29 5.55
C ILE A 39 -6.36 -8.44 4.98
N ASN A 40 -6.81 -8.34 3.75
CA ASN A 40 -7.67 -9.34 3.14
C ASN A 40 -7.32 -9.70 1.69
N LEU A 41 -6.24 -9.18 1.13
CA LEU A 41 -5.65 -9.71 -0.09
C LEU A 41 -4.79 -10.92 0.25
N LYS A 42 -5.14 -12.09 -0.30
CA LYS A 42 -4.43 -13.35 -0.05
C LYS A 42 -3.04 -13.34 -0.66
N GLY A 43 -2.06 -13.67 0.14
CA GLY A 43 -0.70 -13.94 -0.26
C GLY A 43 -0.31 -15.40 -0.06
N PRO A 44 0.98 -15.75 -0.20
CA PRO A 44 1.48 -17.10 0.08
C PRO A 44 1.33 -17.43 1.57
N ASN A 45 0.38 -18.30 1.92
CA ASN A 45 -0.01 -18.61 3.30
C ASN A 45 1.15 -18.99 4.23
N PHE A 46 2.20 -19.59 3.68
CA PHE A 46 3.34 -20.09 4.46
C PHE A 46 4.39 -19.02 4.79
N VAL A 47 4.25 -17.79 4.27
CA VAL A 47 5.24 -16.72 4.51
C VAL A 47 4.64 -15.32 4.60
N GLU A 48 3.62 -15.01 3.80
CA GLU A 48 2.97 -13.71 3.71
C GLU A 48 1.46 -13.90 3.50
N PRO A 49 0.71 -14.32 4.53
CA PRO A 49 -0.67 -14.78 4.37
C PRO A 49 -1.61 -13.71 3.82
N GLY A 50 -1.38 -12.46 4.18
CA GLY A 50 -2.25 -11.36 3.76
C GLY A 50 -1.55 -10.03 3.54
N PHE A 51 -2.05 -9.28 2.57
CA PHE A 51 -1.62 -7.93 2.23
C PHE A 51 -2.73 -6.90 2.48
N ALA A 52 -2.32 -5.63 2.55
CA ALA A 52 -3.20 -4.51 2.73
C ALA A 52 -4.13 -4.31 1.52
N ASN A 53 -5.37 -4.06 1.84
CA ASN A 53 -6.43 -3.63 0.94
C ASN A 53 -7.30 -2.59 1.67
N ILE A 54 -8.17 -1.90 0.96
CA ILE A 54 -9.17 -1.03 1.54
C ILE A 54 -10.56 -1.49 1.12
N SER A 55 -11.52 -1.40 2.06
CA SER A 55 -12.90 -1.78 1.84
C SER A 55 -13.82 -0.64 2.25
N TYR A 56 -14.92 -0.47 1.54
CA TYR A 56 -15.92 0.53 1.91
C TYR A 56 -16.48 0.25 3.31
N GLN A 57 -16.49 1.28 4.15
CA GLN A 57 -17.09 1.27 5.48
C GLN A 57 -17.49 2.69 5.85
N SER A 58 -18.78 2.98 5.79
CA SER A 58 -19.33 4.30 6.11
C SER A 58 -18.87 4.82 7.47
N GLY A 59 -18.48 6.09 7.53
CA GLY A 59 -18.02 6.76 8.75
C GLY A 59 -16.56 6.46 9.14
N SER A 60 -15.87 5.55 8.44
CA SER A 60 -14.45 5.26 8.66
C SER A 60 -13.56 6.13 7.78
N LYS A 61 -12.25 6.11 8.05
CA LYS A 61 -11.25 6.76 7.19
C LYS A 61 -9.98 5.91 7.07
N VAL A 62 -9.35 5.95 5.92
CA VAL A 62 -8.01 5.41 5.70
C VAL A 62 -7.04 6.57 5.53
N GLU A 63 -6.01 6.63 6.35
CA GLU A 63 -4.92 7.57 6.17
C GLU A 63 -3.84 6.95 5.27
N GLY A 64 -3.17 7.80 4.49
CA GLY A 64 -2.12 7.38 3.57
C GLY A 64 -1.37 8.56 2.99
N ILE A 65 -0.65 8.30 1.92
CA ILE A 65 0.18 9.32 1.27
C ILE A 65 -0.30 9.55 -0.16
N LEU A 66 -0.60 10.80 -0.46
CA LEU A 66 -0.86 11.27 -1.80
C LEU A 66 0.46 11.64 -2.48
N HIS A 67 0.81 10.92 -3.52
CA HIS A 67 2.00 11.13 -4.33
C HIS A 67 1.67 11.83 -5.64
N GLU A 68 2.41 12.89 -5.97
CA GLU A 68 2.42 13.48 -7.30
C GLU A 68 3.49 12.78 -8.13
N ILE A 69 3.07 12.07 -9.18
CA ILE A 69 3.94 11.23 -10.02
C ILE A 69 3.67 11.46 -11.50
N SER A 70 4.57 11.02 -12.36
CA SER A 70 4.33 10.98 -13.80
C SER A 70 3.39 9.82 -14.17
N ASP A 71 2.76 9.92 -15.35
CA ASP A 71 1.90 8.84 -15.87
C ASP A 71 2.70 7.55 -16.12
N LEU A 72 3.98 7.66 -16.46
CA LEU A 72 4.87 6.51 -16.59
C LEU A 72 5.13 5.83 -15.25
N GLU A 73 5.32 6.60 -14.19
CA GLU A 73 5.52 6.06 -12.85
C GLU A 73 4.25 5.40 -12.29
N LEU A 74 3.09 5.97 -12.59
CA LEU A 74 1.82 5.31 -12.28
C LEU A 74 1.71 3.94 -12.96
N LYS A 75 2.08 3.83 -14.24
CA LYS A 75 2.12 2.56 -14.96
C LYS A 75 3.09 1.56 -14.31
N LYS A 76 4.25 2.02 -13.80
CA LYS A 76 5.19 1.16 -13.06
C LYS A 76 4.59 0.61 -11.77
N ILE A 77 3.87 1.45 -11.01
CA ILE A 77 3.16 1.00 -9.80
C ILE A 77 2.16 -0.09 -10.19
N ILE A 78 1.26 0.19 -11.12
CA ILE A 78 0.23 -0.76 -11.57
C ILE A 78 0.84 -2.08 -12.05
N ALA A 79 1.84 -2.03 -12.92
CA ALA A 79 2.49 -3.22 -13.47
C ALA A 79 3.22 -4.06 -12.42
N SER A 80 3.67 -3.46 -11.34
CA SER A 80 4.43 -4.12 -10.27
C SER A 80 3.58 -4.63 -9.11
N GLU A 81 2.27 -4.37 -9.11
CA GLU A 81 1.31 -5.00 -8.21
C GLU A 81 0.79 -6.34 -8.79
N GLY A 82 0.08 -7.10 -7.99
CA GLY A 82 -0.58 -8.33 -8.45
C GLY A 82 -1.72 -8.03 -9.42
N PRO A 83 -2.08 -9.00 -10.28
CA PRO A 83 -3.19 -8.85 -11.21
C PRO A 83 -4.55 -8.75 -10.51
N GLU A 84 -4.60 -9.04 -9.23
CA GLU A 84 -5.79 -8.99 -8.39
C GLU A 84 -6.25 -7.56 -8.09
N TYR A 85 -5.34 -6.59 -8.17
CA TYR A 85 -5.67 -5.18 -7.92
C TYR A 85 -6.29 -4.52 -9.14
N GLU A 86 -7.34 -3.76 -8.91
CA GLU A 86 -7.94 -2.85 -9.89
C GLU A 86 -7.55 -1.40 -9.58
N VAL A 87 -7.38 -0.63 -10.64
CA VAL A 87 -7.13 0.82 -10.53
C VAL A 87 -8.46 1.52 -10.32
N SER A 88 -8.63 2.12 -9.15
CA SER A 88 -9.82 2.89 -8.79
C SER A 88 -9.51 4.38 -8.72
N GLU A 89 -10.42 5.19 -9.19
CA GLU A 89 -10.39 6.64 -9.04
C GLU A 89 -11.18 7.05 -7.81
N ILE A 90 -10.55 7.79 -6.92
CA ILE A 90 -11.08 8.13 -5.60
C ILE A 90 -10.84 9.62 -5.28
N THR A 91 -11.67 10.19 -4.42
CA THR A 91 -11.44 11.53 -3.88
C THR A 91 -10.76 11.41 -2.52
N VAL A 92 -9.54 11.90 -2.41
CA VAL A 92 -8.79 11.98 -1.15
C VAL A 92 -8.70 13.40 -0.64
N TYR A 93 -8.58 13.56 0.66
CA TYR A 93 -8.59 14.83 1.35
C TYR A 93 -7.24 15.07 2.04
N THR A 94 -6.72 16.27 1.88
CA THR A 94 -5.61 16.82 2.70
C THR A 94 -6.17 17.85 3.66
N ASN A 95 -5.31 18.49 4.47
CA ASN A 95 -5.78 19.57 5.35
C ASN A 95 -6.37 20.76 4.59
N ASP A 96 -5.88 21.04 3.36
CA ASP A 96 -6.22 22.27 2.63
C ASP A 96 -7.28 22.06 1.57
N LYS A 97 -7.28 20.89 0.92
CA LYS A 97 -8.16 20.63 -0.24
C LYS A 97 -8.32 19.12 -0.51
N ASN A 98 -9.18 18.81 -1.46
CA ASN A 98 -9.34 17.46 -1.98
C ASN A 98 -8.67 17.28 -3.33
N PHE A 99 -8.41 16.02 -3.68
CA PHE A 99 -7.80 15.62 -4.95
C PHE A 99 -8.49 14.39 -5.51
N LEU A 100 -8.68 14.38 -6.82
CA LEU A 100 -9.00 13.17 -7.54
C LEU A 100 -7.71 12.38 -7.75
N ALA A 101 -7.61 11.20 -7.17
CA ALA A 101 -6.41 10.36 -7.17
C ALA A 101 -6.72 8.95 -7.62
N LYS A 102 -5.72 8.26 -8.15
CA LYS A 102 -5.80 6.83 -8.42
C LYS A 102 -5.24 6.05 -7.24
N THR A 103 -5.85 4.92 -6.95
CA THR A 103 -5.36 3.94 -5.98
C THR A 103 -5.62 2.53 -6.50
N LEU A 104 -5.06 1.54 -5.81
CA LEU A 104 -5.23 0.14 -6.15
C LEU A 104 -6.11 -0.51 -5.09
N ILE A 105 -7.22 -1.08 -5.51
CA ILE A 105 -8.16 -1.79 -4.64
C ILE A 105 -8.32 -3.21 -5.19
N TRP A 106 -8.26 -4.20 -4.32
CA TRP A 106 -8.62 -5.56 -4.67
C TRP A 106 -10.11 -5.77 -4.41
N PRO A 107 -10.93 -5.94 -5.46
CA PRO A 107 -12.34 -6.26 -5.30
C PRO A 107 -12.46 -7.69 -4.74
N THR A 108 -12.94 -7.80 -3.52
CA THR A 108 -13.10 -9.09 -2.84
C THR A 108 -14.33 -9.10 -1.95
N ASP A 109 -15.02 -10.24 -1.91
CA ASP A 109 -16.09 -10.49 -0.96
C ASP A 109 -15.57 -11.01 0.39
N LEU A 110 -14.25 -11.16 0.56
CA LEU A 110 -13.64 -11.59 1.80
C LEU A 110 -13.77 -10.49 2.86
N LEU A 111 -14.73 -10.64 3.74
CA LEU A 111 -14.99 -9.69 4.84
C LEU A 111 -14.02 -9.86 6.00
N GLU A 112 -13.52 -11.09 6.20
CA GLU A 112 -12.60 -11.40 7.31
C GLU A 112 -11.18 -10.95 7.00
N GLU A 113 -10.50 -10.48 8.05
CA GLU A 113 -9.08 -10.16 7.96
C GLU A 113 -8.22 -11.42 8.11
N LEU A 114 -7.24 -11.52 7.23
CA LEU A 114 -6.18 -12.52 7.31
C LEU A 114 -5.07 -12.01 8.25
N PRO A 115 -4.29 -12.89 8.87
CA PRO A 115 -3.03 -12.45 9.46
C PRO A 115 -2.08 -11.99 8.34
N THR A 116 -1.18 -11.06 8.68
CA THR A 116 -0.07 -10.69 7.79
C THR A 116 1.26 -11.18 8.36
N SER A 117 2.37 -11.04 7.63
CA SER A 117 3.66 -11.28 8.24
C SER A 117 4.08 -10.12 9.14
N ARG A 118 4.84 -10.41 10.21
CA ARG A 118 5.45 -9.37 11.05
C ARG A 118 6.32 -8.42 10.22
N ARG A 119 7.00 -8.93 9.21
CA ARG A 119 7.80 -8.14 8.28
C ARG A 119 6.97 -7.09 7.55
N TYR A 120 5.83 -7.50 6.97
CA TYR A 120 4.96 -6.60 6.23
C TYR A 120 4.27 -5.60 7.15
N LEU A 121 3.78 -6.05 8.31
CA LEU A 121 3.22 -5.14 9.32
C LEU A 121 4.23 -4.07 9.74
N ASN A 122 5.49 -4.46 10.00
CA ASN A 122 6.54 -3.50 10.34
C ASN A 122 6.84 -2.52 9.19
N LEU A 123 6.71 -2.95 7.93
CA LEU A 123 6.85 -2.06 6.79
C LEU A 123 5.76 -0.98 6.80
N LEU A 124 4.50 -1.37 7.03
CA LEU A 124 3.37 -0.43 7.13
C LEU A 124 3.57 0.55 8.29
N LEU A 125 3.88 0.03 9.48
CA LEU A 125 4.10 0.85 10.68
C LEU A 125 5.26 1.83 10.52
N LYS A 126 6.38 1.37 9.96
CA LYS A 126 7.54 2.24 9.68
C LYS A 126 7.16 3.36 8.72
N ALA A 127 6.40 3.05 7.66
CA ALA A 127 5.95 4.04 6.70
C ALA A 127 4.96 5.03 7.33
N ALA A 128 3.97 4.57 8.10
CA ALA A 128 3.01 5.41 8.78
C ALA A 128 3.68 6.37 9.77
N LYS A 129 4.57 5.86 10.65
CA LYS A 129 5.32 6.66 11.63
C LYS A 129 6.25 7.67 10.96
N LYS A 130 6.99 7.24 9.92
CA LYS A 130 7.94 8.12 9.20
C LYS A 130 7.25 9.29 8.50
N ASN A 131 6.04 9.06 7.99
CA ASN A 131 5.25 10.09 7.30
C ASN A 131 4.40 10.94 8.26
N GLY A 132 4.33 10.61 9.55
CA GLY A 132 3.57 11.38 10.55
C GLY A 132 2.05 11.18 10.44
N LEU A 133 1.59 9.98 10.10
CA LEU A 133 0.16 9.66 10.20
C LEU A 133 -0.32 9.74 11.66
N SER A 134 -1.61 9.87 11.88
CA SER A 134 -2.15 10.06 13.23
C SER A 134 -1.84 8.87 14.14
N ASP A 135 -1.62 9.16 15.44
CA ASP A 135 -1.33 8.12 16.44
C ASP A 135 -2.46 7.08 16.53
N ASP A 136 -3.70 7.51 16.37
CA ASP A 136 -4.85 6.61 16.41
C ASP A 136 -4.85 5.67 15.21
N TYR A 137 -4.54 6.16 14.01
CA TYR A 137 -4.42 5.32 12.83
C TYR A 137 -3.23 4.35 12.93
N ILE A 138 -2.09 4.81 13.48
CA ILE A 138 -0.94 3.94 13.76
C ILE A 138 -1.33 2.80 14.71
N LYS A 139 -2.08 3.10 15.80
CA LYS A 139 -2.59 2.08 16.71
C LYS A 139 -3.54 1.09 16.05
N GLU A 140 -4.35 1.54 15.06
CA GLU A 140 -5.20 0.63 14.27
C GLU A 140 -4.35 -0.34 13.44
N ILE A 141 -3.27 0.13 12.83
CA ILE A 141 -2.33 -0.75 12.12
C ILE A 141 -1.66 -1.73 13.10
N GLU A 142 -1.25 -1.28 14.28
CA GLU A 142 -0.61 -2.12 15.31
C GLU A 142 -1.49 -3.27 15.80
N LYS A 143 -2.82 -3.11 15.79
CA LYS A 143 -3.78 -4.15 16.17
C LYS A 143 -3.95 -5.27 15.14
N LYS A 144 -3.43 -5.10 13.91
CA LYS A 144 -3.56 -6.13 12.88
C LYS A 144 -2.81 -7.40 13.28
N LYS A 145 -3.45 -8.55 13.07
CA LYS A 145 -2.87 -9.86 13.41
C LYS A 145 -1.61 -10.12 12.58
N ALA A 146 -0.51 -10.47 13.23
CA ALA A 146 0.74 -10.78 12.55
C ALA A 146 1.30 -12.14 12.95
N VAL A 147 1.85 -12.85 11.98
CA VAL A 147 2.57 -14.12 12.16
C VAL A 147 4.05 -13.92 11.86
N TYR A 148 4.88 -14.73 12.49
CA TYR A 148 6.31 -14.68 12.28
C TYR A 148 6.82 -16.03 11.77
N TYR A 149 7.49 -15.98 10.64
CA TYR A 149 8.13 -17.16 10.01
C TYR A 149 9.65 -16.93 9.98
N PRO A 150 10.40 -17.48 10.96
CA PRO A 150 11.85 -17.38 10.96
C PRO A 150 12.44 -17.91 9.65
N PHE A 151 13.48 -17.28 9.13
CA PHE A 151 14.16 -17.61 7.86
C PHE A 151 13.32 -17.44 6.60
N LEU A 152 12.07 -17.94 6.55
CA LEU A 152 11.20 -17.85 5.38
C LEU A 152 10.85 -16.41 5.03
N SER A 153 10.56 -15.58 6.05
CA SER A 153 10.24 -14.15 5.84
C SER A 153 11.40 -13.37 5.22
N GLU A 154 12.64 -13.69 5.60
CA GLU A 154 13.83 -13.05 5.05
C GLU A 154 14.11 -13.50 3.61
N TYR A 155 13.98 -14.79 3.34
CA TYR A 155 14.11 -15.32 1.99
C TYR A 155 13.04 -14.73 1.05
N TYR A 156 11.78 -14.71 1.51
CA TYR A 156 10.68 -14.12 0.74
C TYR A 156 10.86 -12.62 0.49
N ARG A 157 11.43 -11.88 1.44
CA ARG A 157 11.77 -10.47 1.26
C ARG A 157 12.65 -10.24 0.04
N ILE A 158 13.69 -11.06 -0.09
CA ILE A 158 14.63 -10.99 -1.23
C ILE A 158 13.91 -11.34 -2.53
N TYR A 159 13.14 -12.43 -2.54
CA TYR A 159 12.35 -12.83 -3.69
C TYR A 159 11.36 -11.74 -4.12
N ALA A 160 10.55 -11.23 -3.19
CA ALA A 160 9.55 -10.20 -3.46
C ALA A 160 10.19 -8.90 -4.00
N TYR A 161 11.35 -8.51 -3.46
CA TYR A 161 12.11 -7.37 -3.96
C TYR A 161 12.45 -7.51 -5.44
N PHE A 162 13.04 -8.64 -5.83
CA PHE A 162 13.40 -8.88 -7.24
C PHE A 162 12.18 -9.02 -8.13
N TRP A 163 11.12 -9.66 -7.67
CA TRP A 163 9.88 -9.85 -8.41
C TRP A 163 9.22 -8.51 -8.74
N VAL A 164 8.99 -7.65 -7.75
CA VAL A 164 8.39 -6.31 -7.93
C VAL A 164 9.27 -5.47 -8.84
N LYS A 165 10.58 -5.44 -8.59
CA LYS A 165 11.55 -4.65 -9.37
C LYS A 165 11.62 -5.09 -10.84
N SER A 166 11.51 -6.38 -11.11
CA SER A 166 11.51 -6.90 -12.49
C SER A 166 10.28 -6.45 -13.27
N ARG A 167 9.11 -6.43 -12.63
CA ARG A 167 7.86 -5.99 -13.26
C ARG A 167 7.85 -4.49 -13.53
N ALA A 168 8.29 -3.68 -12.56
CA ALA A 168 8.41 -2.24 -12.75
C ALA A 168 9.36 -1.86 -13.91
N LYS A 169 10.45 -2.64 -14.12
CA LYS A 169 11.39 -2.42 -15.25
C LYS A 169 10.79 -2.72 -16.61
N LYS A 170 9.84 -3.63 -16.75
CA LYS A 170 9.24 -4.00 -18.04
C LYS A 170 8.42 -2.86 -18.66
N VAL A 171 7.98 -1.90 -17.87
CA VAL A 171 7.21 -0.73 -18.34
C VAL A 171 8.10 0.29 -19.11
N ASN A 172 9.42 0.20 -18.98
CA ASN A 172 10.36 1.09 -19.66
C ASN A 172 10.82 0.55 -21.06
N LYS A 173 10.31 -0.61 -21.48
CA LYS A 173 10.54 -1.19 -22.80
C LYS A 173 9.31 -1.06 -23.68
#